data_f05dadc50f5e39ef2c34f737360f957d
#
_entry.id   f05dadc50f5e39ef2c34f737360f957d
#
_cell.length_a   1.000
_cell.length_b   1.000
_cell.length_c   1.000
_cell.angle_alpha   90.00
_cell.angle_beta   90.00
_cell.angle_gamma   90.00
#
_symmetry.space_group_name_H-M   'P 1'
#
loop_
_entity.id
_entity.type
_entity.pdbx_description
1 polymer ?
#
loop_
_entity_poly.entity_id
_entity_poly.type
_entity_poly.pdbx_seq_one_letter_code
_entity_poly.pdbx_strand_id
1 'polypeptide(L)'
;MINRRTLLTATAGAALTNSVSPATLPAAPRRKIRVGALNVGEYTFWGIWADILSPQGSFGTPLLDMEITHCWDVNADRSRQFATRYGCQPVATYDGMLGQVDAIAFGGLYEIPWQHQLARPYVDAGVPTYLSRPFSYRLRDIDGLLELAAKRGTPLMASSCQEHLHHASELKSRLARCGTIKAVQGTCSSQEFPAHFHIQWFLPRALGYDVEQVGLITDDERKSTYLQETMLFRGSDGQPPYLAALQAASGSHHLYVQVIGEEGTQSISMDRSPNRREELYSYFAPQLVDMQRTFTGQPFQPFDIIRKKTQLFLAGSYSHLVRKGTMVPVDEVPLDWSPRHFKPGWIDEKLFKN
;
A
#
# COMPACT_ATOMS: atom_id res chain seq x y z
N MET A 1 14.40 17.84 17.65
CA MET A 1 12.95 17.93 17.36
C MET A 1 12.77 17.83 15.85
N ILE A 2 12.17 16.77 15.38
CA ILE A 2 11.85 16.56 13.96
C ILE A 2 10.64 17.45 13.65
N ASN A 3 10.80 18.39 12.73
CA ASN A 3 9.72 19.32 12.42
C ASN A 3 9.04 18.98 11.07
N ARG A 4 7.87 19.55 10.85
CA ARG A 4 7.02 19.35 9.67
C ARG A 4 7.75 19.64 8.33
N ARG A 5 8.71 20.55 8.31
CA ARG A 5 9.48 20.89 7.10
C ARG A 5 10.40 19.75 6.66
N THR A 6 10.97 19.00 7.60
CA THR A 6 11.89 17.89 7.31
C THR A 6 11.18 16.71 6.64
N LEU A 7 9.91 16.45 6.99
CA LEU A 7 9.12 15.38 6.35
C LEU A 7 8.88 15.66 4.85
N LEU A 8 8.64 16.92 4.50
CA LEU A 8 8.33 17.31 3.11
C LEU A 8 9.58 17.44 2.23
N THR A 9 10.76 17.70 2.81
CA THR A 9 12.00 17.86 2.05
C THR A 9 12.70 16.54 1.74
N ALA A 10 12.48 15.49 2.52
CA ALA A 10 13.09 14.18 2.27
C ALA A 10 12.58 13.51 0.97
N THR A 11 11.47 13.97 0.40
CA THR A 11 10.89 13.44 -0.85
C THR A 11 11.14 14.33 -2.08
N ALA A 12 11.82 15.47 -1.95
CA ALA A 12 11.99 16.47 -3.00
C ALA A 12 13.46 16.66 -3.44
N GLY A 13 14.23 15.61 -3.54
CA GLY A 13 15.61 15.64 -4.04
C GLY A 13 15.71 15.52 -5.55
N ALA A 14 15.51 16.59 -6.32
CA ALA A 14 16.20 16.89 -7.57
C ALA A 14 15.79 18.27 -8.12
N ALA A 15 16.79 19.15 -8.21
CA ALA A 15 16.93 20.33 -9.07
C ALA A 15 15.90 21.47 -8.96
N LEU A 16 16.40 22.63 -8.52
CA LEU A 16 16.53 23.85 -9.34
C LEU A 16 17.03 25.02 -8.47
N THR A 17 18.22 25.46 -8.75
CA THR A 17 18.75 26.77 -8.39
C THR A 17 18.06 27.83 -9.21
N ASN A 18 17.29 28.70 -8.57
CA ASN A 18 17.19 30.10 -8.97
C ASN A 18 16.63 30.92 -7.79
N SER A 19 17.45 31.83 -7.31
CA SER A 19 17.20 32.78 -6.27
C SER A 19 16.26 33.89 -6.74
N VAL A 20 15.02 33.87 -6.25
CA VAL A 20 14.22 35.08 -6.07
C VAL A 20 13.49 34.93 -4.75
N SER A 21 13.82 35.75 -3.77
CA SER A 21 13.07 35.86 -2.53
C SER A 21 11.78 36.63 -2.78
N PRO A 22 10.61 36.02 -2.75
CA PRO A 22 9.37 36.75 -2.58
C PRO A 22 9.11 36.90 -1.08
N ALA A 23 8.71 38.09 -0.68
CA ALA A 23 8.15 38.38 0.62
C ALA A 23 7.01 37.36 0.90
N THR A 24 7.23 36.45 1.84
CA THR A 24 6.22 35.47 2.24
C THR A 24 5.12 36.15 3.03
N LEU A 25 4.02 36.45 2.37
CA LEU A 25 2.74 36.63 3.07
C LEU A 25 2.50 35.37 3.94
N PRO A 26 2.07 35.53 5.19
CA PRO A 26 1.69 34.38 6.02
C PRO A 26 0.61 33.61 5.26
N ALA A 27 0.93 32.40 4.82
CA ALA A 27 -0.05 31.55 4.15
C ALA A 27 -1.23 31.35 5.11
N ALA A 28 -2.44 31.66 4.65
CA ALA A 28 -3.65 31.37 5.40
C ALA A 28 -3.59 29.90 5.88
N PRO A 29 -4.06 29.60 7.09
CA PRO A 29 -4.02 28.24 7.61
C PRO A 29 -4.73 27.31 6.62
N ARG A 30 -3.98 26.39 5.99
CA ARG A 30 -4.56 25.43 5.06
C ARG A 30 -5.56 24.59 5.83
N ARG A 31 -6.79 24.53 5.34
CA ARG A 31 -7.80 23.63 5.88
C ARG A 31 -7.25 22.21 5.81
N LYS A 32 -7.32 21.48 6.92
CA LYS A 32 -6.96 20.07 6.95
C LYS A 32 -7.93 19.23 6.12
N ILE A 33 -7.41 18.19 5.51
CA ILE A 33 -8.19 17.18 4.82
C ILE A 33 -8.87 16.31 5.89
N ARG A 34 -10.19 16.27 5.89
CA ARG A 34 -10.99 15.41 6.75
C ARG A 34 -10.99 13.99 6.19
N VAL A 35 -10.40 13.05 6.93
CA VAL A 35 -10.28 11.66 6.51
C VAL A 35 -11.31 10.80 7.24
N GLY A 36 -12.06 10.03 6.47
CA GLY A 36 -12.91 8.96 6.96
C GLY A 36 -12.12 7.65 7.06
N ALA A 37 -12.12 7.05 8.25
CA ALA A 37 -11.43 5.81 8.54
C ALA A 37 -12.39 4.63 8.38
N LEU A 38 -12.17 3.77 7.38
CA LEU A 38 -12.94 2.54 7.17
C LEU A 38 -12.19 1.35 7.75
N ASN A 39 -12.93 0.48 8.47
CA ASN A 39 -12.43 -0.72 9.14
C ASN A 39 -11.27 -0.43 10.12
N VAL A 40 -11.65 0.13 11.26
CA VAL A 40 -10.72 0.59 12.31
C VAL A 40 -10.42 -0.47 13.37
N GLY A 41 -10.87 -1.71 13.18
CA GLY A 41 -10.74 -2.80 14.13
C GLY A 41 -9.34 -3.37 14.31
N GLU A 42 -9.26 -4.59 14.78
CA GLU A 42 -8.01 -5.33 14.95
C GLU A 42 -7.33 -5.61 13.61
N TYR A 43 -6.01 -5.77 13.64
CA TYR A 43 -5.18 -6.04 12.46
C TYR A 43 -5.30 -5.00 11.35
N THR A 44 -5.31 -3.72 11.74
CA THR A 44 -5.38 -2.61 10.82
C THR A 44 -4.18 -1.67 10.98
N PHE A 45 -3.89 -0.90 9.93
CA PHE A 45 -2.90 0.17 10.00
C PHE A 45 -3.42 1.41 10.73
N TRP A 46 -4.72 1.46 11.04
CA TRP A 46 -5.32 2.64 11.66
C TRP A 46 -4.69 3.02 13.00
N GLY A 47 -4.31 2.04 13.82
CA GLY A 47 -3.57 2.32 15.06
C GLY A 47 -2.22 3.00 14.82
N ILE A 48 -1.59 2.71 13.69
CA ILE A 48 -0.30 3.29 13.28
C ILE A 48 -0.51 4.68 12.69
N TRP A 49 -1.46 4.82 11.75
CA TRP A 49 -1.71 6.09 11.08
C TRP A 49 -2.32 7.12 12.02
N ALA A 50 -3.20 6.71 12.93
CA ALA A 50 -3.77 7.59 13.93
C ALA A 50 -2.72 8.10 14.92
N ASP A 51 -1.71 7.29 15.25
CA ASP A 51 -0.57 7.75 16.05
C ASP A 51 0.23 8.88 15.37
N ILE A 52 0.19 8.97 14.04
CA ILE A 52 0.86 10.02 13.26
C ILE A 52 -0.06 11.23 13.03
N LEU A 53 -1.35 10.99 12.76
CA LEU A 53 -2.31 12.00 12.33
C LEU A 53 -3.08 12.67 13.47
N SER A 54 -3.17 12.04 14.63
CA SER A 54 -3.96 12.54 15.76
C SER A 54 -3.12 13.33 16.76
N PRO A 55 -3.68 14.39 17.37
CA PRO A 55 -3.07 15.06 18.52
C PRO A 55 -2.89 14.13 19.73
N GLN A 56 -3.70 13.09 19.84
CA GLN A 56 -3.62 12.05 20.89
C GLN A 56 -2.57 10.96 20.56
N GLY A 57 -1.96 11.04 19.38
CA GLY A 57 -0.94 10.10 18.95
C GLY A 57 0.46 10.38 19.50
N SER A 58 1.43 9.55 19.09
CA SER A 58 2.81 9.56 19.61
C SER A 58 3.57 10.87 19.40
N PHE A 59 3.15 11.73 18.48
CA PHE A 59 3.80 13.01 18.19
C PHE A 59 3.19 14.21 18.93
N GLY A 60 2.02 14.05 19.55
CA GLY A 60 1.31 15.13 20.26
C GLY A 60 0.74 16.23 19.35
N THR A 61 1.12 16.25 18.08
CA THR A 61 0.60 17.14 17.04
C THR A 61 0.59 16.39 15.71
N PRO A 62 -0.43 16.58 14.86
CA PRO A 62 -0.43 15.98 13.53
C PRO A 62 0.78 16.43 12.70
N LEU A 63 1.46 15.48 12.08
CA LEU A 63 2.61 15.78 11.20
C LEU A 63 2.18 16.26 9.80
N LEU A 64 0.94 15.98 9.40
CA LEU A 64 0.38 16.24 8.07
C LEU A 64 -0.87 17.11 8.16
N ASP A 65 -1.27 17.69 7.03
CA ASP A 65 -2.50 18.47 6.90
C ASP A 65 -3.71 17.54 6.67
N MET A 66 -3.77 16.44 7.41
CA MET A 66 -4.86 15.49 7.46
C MET A 66 -5.32 15.30 8.90
N GLU A 67 -6.60 15.02 9.08
CA GLU A 67 -7.17 14.66 10.38
C GLU A 67 -8.25 13.59 10.21
N ILE A 68 -8.30 12.63 11.12
CA ILE A 68 -9.34 11.61 11.16
C ILE A 68 -10.55 12.23 11.82
N THR A 69 -11.63 12.45 11.07
CA THR A 69 -12.86 13.08 11.59
C THR A 69 -13.99 12.10 11.81
N HIS A 70 -14.03 11.03 11.04
CA HIS A 70 -15.06 10.00 11.11
C HIS A 70 -14.46 8.61 11.02
N CYS A 71 -15.16 7.63 11.59
CA CYS A 71 -14.74 6.23 11.47
C CYS A 71 -15.93 5.28 11.37
N TRP A 72 -15.68 4.14 10.73
CA TRP A 72 -16.62 3.03 10.65
C TRP A 72 -15.90 1.69 10.77
N ASP A 73 -16.56 0.73 11.40
CA ASP A 73 -16.17 -0.68 11.42
C ASP A 73 -17.44 -1.52 11.39
N VAL A 74 -17.39 -2.71 10.82
CA VAL A 74 -18.50 -3.67 10.85
C VAL A 74 -18.94 -4.00 12.29
N ASN A 75 -18.02 -3.91 13.24
CA ASN A 75 -18.30 -3.99 14.66
C ASN A 75 -18.38 -2.57 15.25
N ALA A 76 -19.59 -2.15 15.62
CA ALA A 76 -19.86 -0.82 16.17
C ALA A 76 -19.09 -0.52 17.47
N ASP A 77 -18.76 -1.52 18.28
CA ASP A 77 -17.95 -1.32 19.50
C ASP A 77 -16.53 -0.90 19.16
N ARG A 78 -15.94 -1.47 18.11
CA ARG A 78 -14.61 -1.08 17.62
C ARG A 78 -14.60 0.36 17.11
N SER A 79 -15.62 0.76 16.34
CA SER A 79 -15.79 2.15 15.93
C SER A 79 -15.85 3.10 17.12
N ARG A 80 -16.64 2.77 18.15
CA ARG A 80 -16.74 3.58 19.37
C ARG A 80 -15.42 3.66 20.13
N GLN A 81 -14.71 2.55 20.30
CA GLN A 81 -13.40 2.52 20.97
C GLN A 81 -12.35 3.37 20.21
N PHE A 82 -12.31 3.23 18.90
CA PHE A 82 -11.42 4.03 18.05
C PHE A 82 -11.75 5.52 18.14
N ALA A 83 -13.04 5.85 18.03
CA ALA A 83 -13.53 7.22 18.14
C ALA A 83 -13.18 7.88 19.48
N THR A 84 -13.38 7.16 20.58
CA THR A 84 -13.01 7.63 21.93
C THR A 84 -11.50 7.88 22.05
N ARG A 85 -10.69 6.97 21.49
CA ARG A 85 -9.23 7.07 21.59
C ARG A 85 -8.66 8.24 20.76
N TYR A 86 -9.19 8.49 19.58
CA TYR A 86 -8.59 9.43 18.61
C TYR A 86 -9.43 10.69 18.36
N GLY A 87 -10.58 10.83 19.04
CA GLY A 87 -11.39 12.05 18.98
C GLY A 87 -12.17 12.24 17.68
N CYS A 88 -12.57 11.15 17.00
CA CYS A 88 -13.37 11.20 15.78
C CYS A 88 -14.82 10.73 16.04
N GLN A 89 -15.70 10.86 15.03
CA GLN A 89 -17.11 10.50 15.12
C GLN A 89 -17.36 9.12 14.50
N PRO A 90 -17.93 8.14 15.23
CA PRO A 90 -18.34 6.89 14.65
C PRO A 90 -19.65 7.05 13.88
N VAL A 91 -19.74 6.40 12.70
CA VAL A 91 -20.96 6.38 11.88
C VAL A 91 -21.60 4.98 11.87
N ALA A 92 -22.92 4.91 11.62
CA ALA A 92 -23.68 3.67 11.71
C ALA A 92 -23.46 2.76 10.47
N THR A 93 -23.28 3.35 9.29
CA THR A 93 -23.13 2.62 8.03
C THR A 93 -21.80 2.97 7.34
N TYR A 94 -21.31 2.06 6.50
CA TYR A 94 -20.01 2.24 5.82
C TYR A 94 -19.98 3.46 4.88
N ASP A 95 -21.13 3.87 4.37
CA ASP A 95 -21.34 5.04 3.50
C ASP A 95 -21.78 6.31 4.27
N GLY A 96 -22.01 6.19 5.56
CA GLY A 96 -22.50 7.28 6.41
C GLY A 96 -21.58 8.50 6.53
N MET A 97 -20.34 8.42 6.01
CA MET A 97 -19.42 9.55 5.98
C MET A 97 -19.52 10.39 4.70
N LEU A 98 -20.36 10.02 3.73
CA LEU A 98 -20.56 10.81 2.49
C LEU A 98 -21.01 12.24 2.81
N GLY A 99 -20.36 13.22 2.15
CA GLY A 99 -20.57 14.66 2.40
C GLY A 99 -19.95 15.20 3.68
N GLN A 100 -19.41 14.32 4.57
CA GLN A 100 -18.82 14.71 5.85
C GLN A 100 -17.29 14.70 5.82
N VAL A 101 -16.69 13.96 4.88
CA VAL A 101 -15.24 13.80 4.74
C VAL A 101 -14.75 14.28 3.38
N ASP A 102 -13.46 14.62 3.30
CA ASP A 102 -12.81 15.07 2.07
C ASP A 102 -12.09 13.90 1.38
N ALA A 103 -11.81 12.81 2.10
CA ALA A 103 -11.20 11.59 1.59
C ALA A 103 -11.52 10.40 2.51
N ILE A 104 -11.38 9.17 1.99
CA ILE A 104 -11.47 7.95 2.79
C ILE A 104 -10.22 7.09 2.65
N ALA A 105 -9.94 6.31 3.69
CA ALA A 105 -8.88 5.32 3.64
C ALA A 105 -9.29 4.01 4.33
N PHE A 106 -8.81 2.91 3.76
CA PHE A 106 -8.92 1.56 4.33
C PHE A 106 -7.61 1.21 5.02
N GLY A 107 -7.67 0.89 6.30
CA GLY A 107 -6.50 0.47 7.07
C GLY A 107 -6.44 -1.02 7.34
N GLY A 108 -7.50 -1.75 7.07
CA GLY A 108 -7.65 -3.13 7.43
C GLY A 108 -7.03 -4.13 6.45
N LEU A 109 -6.94 -5.36 6.90
CA LEU A 109 -6.43 -6.48 6.11
C LEU A 109 -7.49 -7.54 5.82
N TYR A 110 -8.55 -7.57 6.62
CA TYR A 110 -9.57 -8.61 6.52
C TYR A 110 -10.76 -8.24 5.66
N GLU A 111 -10.97 -6.96 5.39
CA GLU A 111 -11.99 -6.47 4.48
C GLU A 111 -11.58 -6.45 3.01
N ILE A 112 -10.37 -6.89 2.69
CA ILE A 112 -9.81 -6.84 1.34
C ILE A 112 -10.76 -7.37 0.27
N PRO A 113 -11.45 -8.51 0.46
CA PRO A 113 -12.43 -8.99 -0.52
C PRO A 113 -13.59 -8.01 -0.77
N TRP A 114 -13.87 -7.12 0.17
CA TRP A 114 -15.01 -6.22 0.19
C TRP A 114 -14.64 -4.76 -0.06
N GLN A 115 -13.34 -4.42 -0.10
CA GLN A 115 -12.89 -3.03 -0.26
C GLN A 115 -13.52 -2.36 -1.48
N HIS A 116 -13.64 -3.06 -2.61
CA HIS A 116 -14.24 -2.52 -3.82
C HIS A 116 -15.72 -2.13 -3.63
N GLN A 117 -16.48 -2.88 -2.83
CA GLN A 117 -17.89 -2.59 -2.53
C GLN A 117 -18.01 -1.44 -1.52
N LEU A 118 -17.20 -1.48 -0.45
CA LEU A 118 -17.17 -0.43 0.58
C LEU A 118 -16.68 0.92 0.03
N ALA A 119 -15.75 0.90 -0.92
CA ALA A 119 -15.22 2.09 -1.56
C ALA A 119 -16.15 2.70 -2.62
N ARG A 120 -16.97 1.86 -3.26
CA ARG A 120 -17.80 2.24 -4.41
C ARG A 120 -18.61 3.51 -4.22
N PRO A 121 -19.39 3.70 -3.13
CA PRO A 121 -20.19 4.92 -2.95
C PRO A 121 -19.33 6.19 -2.87
N TYR A 122 -18.15 6.10 -2.28
CA TYR A 122 -17.21 7.22 -2.19
C TYR A 122 -16.56 7.54 -3.53
N VAL A 123 -16.10 6.52 -4.24
CA VAL A 123 -15.52 6.68 -5.58
C VAL A 123 -16.56 7.24 -6.55
N ASP A 124 -17.81 6.79 -6.48
CA ASP A 124 -18.91 7.30 -7.30
C ASP A 124 -19.25 8.77 -7.00
N ALA A 125 -19.09 9.18 -5.75
CA ALA A 125 -19.26 10.56 -5.29
C ALA A 125 -18.04 11.46 -5.54
N GLY A 126 -16.94 10.96 -6.13
CA GLY A 126 -15.73 11.74 -6.39
C GLY A 126 -14.83 11.93 -5.16
N VAL A 127 -15.05 11.16 -4.09
CA VAL A 127 -14.27 11.27 -2.85
C VAL A 127 -12.95 10.50 -3.00
N PRO A 128 -11.78 11.16 -2.90
CA PRO A 128 -10.48 10.52 -2.97
C PRO A 128 -10.37 9.33 -2.02
N THR A 129 -9.85 8.21 -2.53
CA THR A 129 -9.91 6.92 -1.84
C THR A 129 -8.54 6.23 -1.79
N TYR A 130 -8.16 5.74 -0.62
CA TYR A 130 -7.02 4.85 -0.44
C TYR A 130 -7.48 3.42 -0.14
N LEU A 131 -6.95 2.45 -0.89
CA LEU A 131 -7.16 1.02 -0.69
C LEU A 131 -5.94 0.37 -0.04
N SER A 132 -6.16 -0.45 0.97
CA SER A 132 -5.10 -1.28 1.57
C SER A 132 -4.80 -2.50 0.69
N ARG A 133 -3.54 -2.91 0.67
CA ARG A 133 -3.10 -4.11 -0.05
C ARG A 133 -3.74 -5.40 0.52
N PRO A 134 -3.97 -6.41 -0.32
CA PRO A 134 -3.66 -6.55 -1.73
C PRO A 134 -4.68 -5.93 -2.70
N PHE A 135 -5.48 -5.01 -2.30
CA PHE A 135 -6.45 -4.18 -3.02
C PHE A 135 -7.75 -4.91 -3.40
N SER A 136 -7.67 -6.12 -3.92
CA SER A 136 -8.79 -6.98 -4.25
C SER A 136 -8.36 -8.44 -4.34
N TYR A 137 -9.33 -9.34 -4.15
CA TYR A 137 -9.16 -10.78 -4.39
C TYR A 137 -9.68 -11.24 -5.76
N ARG A 138 -10.18 -10.33 -6.60
CA ARG A 138 -10.58 -10.60 -7.98
C ARG A 138 -10.17 -9.46 -8.89
N LEU A 139 -9.71 -9.81 -10.10
CA LEU A 139 -9.39 -8.79 -11.10
C LEU A 139 -10.63 -8.01 -11.53
N ARG A 140 -11.77 -8.69 -11.74
CA ARG A 140 -13.04 -8.04 -12.12
C ARG A 140 -13.46 -6.94 -11.13
N ASP A 141 -13.27 -7.17 -9.84
CA ASP A 141 -13.69 -6.25 -8.79
C ASP A 141 -12.84 -4.97 -8.80
N ILE A 142 -11.53 -5.11 -8.94
CA ILE A 142 -10.64 -3.94 -9.05
C ILE A 142 -10.83 -3.22 -10.38
N ASP A 143 -10.98 -3.94 -11.50
CA ASP A 143 -11.22 -3.35 -12.81
C ASP A 143 -12.49 -2.46 -12.77
N GLY A 144 -13.60 -2.97 -12.24
CA GLY A 144 -14.85 -2.20 -12.11
C GLY A 144 -14.73 -0.98 -11.20
N LEU A 145 -13.88 -1.03 -10.15
CA LEU A 145 -13.63 0.14 -9.30
C LEU A 145 -12.73 1.18 -9.99
N LEU A 146 -11.71 0.74 -10.72
CA LEU A 146 -10.80 1.61 -11.47
C LEU A 146 -11.53 2.31 -12.63
N GLU A 147 -12.41 1.60 -13.34
CA GLU A 147 -13.27 2.17 -14.39
C GLU A 147 -14.20 3.23 -13.82
N LEU A 148 -14.81 2.96 -12.67
CA LEU A 148 -15.65 3.96 -11.98
C LEU A 148 -14.83 5.18 -11.57
N ALA A 149 -13.65 4.98 -10.99
CA ALA A 149 -12.76 6.07 -10.58
C ALA A 149 -12.33 6.93 -11.78
N ALA A 150 -11.98 6.28 -12.91
CA ALA A 150 -11.64 6.98 -14.15
C ALA A 150 -12.82 7.79 -14.70
N LYS A 151 -14.03 7.18 -14.72
CA LYS A 151 -15.26 7.85 -15.18
C LYS A 151 -15.61 9.07 -14.34
N ARG A 152 -15.40 9.01 -13.04
CA ARG A 152 -15.71 10.09 -12.09
C ARG A 152 -14.57 11.10 -11.91
N GLY A 153 -13.37 10.80 -12.41
CA GLY A 153 -12.17 11.58 -12.13
C GLY A 153 -11.74 11.50 -10.66
N THR A 154 -12.10 10.43 -9.96
CA THR A 154 -11.83 10.27 -8.53
C THR A 154 -10.39 9.84 -8.32
N PRO A 155 -9.58 10.58 -7.52
CA PRO A 155 -8.26 10.13 -7.13
C PRO A 155 -8.32 8.83 -6.33
N LEU A 156 -7.57 7.82 -6.78
CA LEU A 156 -7.50 6.54 -6.09
C LEU A 156 -6.04 6.12 -5.93
N MET A 157 -5.69 5.69 -4.73
CA MET A 157 -4.38 5.17 -4.40
C MET A 157 -4.52 3.78 -3.78
N ALA A 158 -3.66 2.87 -4.20
CA ALA A 158 -3.59 1.53 -3.65
C ALA A 158 -2.13 1.11 -3.49
N SER A 159 -1.66 0.89 -2.25
CA SER A 159 -0.24 0.66 -2.01
C SER A 159 0.06 -0.09 -0.72
N SER A 160 1.28 -0.62 -0.64
CA SER A 160 1.92 -1.06 0.59
C SER A 160 2.81 0.06 1.15
N CYS A 161 2.99 0.13 2.46
CA CYS A 161 3.89 1.11 3.08
C CYS A 161 5.32 1.06 2.53
N GLN A 162 5.82 -0.10 2.15
CA GLN A 162 7.18 -0.26 1.63
C GLN A 162 7.39 0.40 0.25
N GLU A 163 6.35 0.58 -0.54
CA GLU A 163 6.45 1.25 -1.85
C GLU A 163 6.80 2.74 -1.73
N HIS A 164 6.59 3.34 -0.57
CA HIS A 164 6.81 4.77 -0.28
C HIS A 164 8.18 5.05 0.33
N LEU A 165 8.94 4.00 0.65
CA LEU A 165 10.26 4.15 1.22
C LEU A 165 11.24 4.65 0.16
N HIS A 166 12.12 5.55 0.57
CA HIS A 166 13.18 6.07 -0.31
C HIS A 166 14.09 4.97 -0.88
N HIS A 167 14.19 3.84 -0.20
CA HIS A 167 14.99 2.68 -0.61
C HIS A 167 14.62 2.16 -2.02
N ALA A 168 13.35 2.23 -2.44
CA ALA A 168 12.95 1.81 -3.79
C ALA A 168 13.55 2.74 -4.86
N SER A 169 13.49 4.05 -4.65
CA SER A 169 14.09 5.03 -5.57
C SER A 169 15.62 5.01 -5.50
N GLU A 170 16.17 4.76 -4.33
CA GLU A 170 17.61 4.58 -4.13
C GLU A 170 18.13 3.37 -4.90
N LEU A 171 17.48 2.20 -4.75
CA LEU A 171 17.83 1.01 -5.54
C LEU A 171 17.74 1.31 -7.02
N LYS A 172 16.63 1.88 -7.47
CA LYS A 172 16.42 2.25 -8.88
C LYS A 172 17.55 3.14 -9.41
N SER A 173 17.99 4.13 -8.64
CA SER A 173 19.09 5.03 -9.06
C SER A 173 20.45 4.34 -9.17
N ARG A 174 20.62 3.19 -8.53
CA ARG A 174 21.87 2.41 -8.52
C ARG A 174 21.92 1.32 -9.61
N LEU A 175 20.78 0.97 -10.23
CA LEU A 175 20.70 -0.13 -11.20
C LEU A 175 21.65 0.01 -12.37
N ALA A 176 21.90 1.24 -12.85
CA ALA A 176 22.85 1.49 -13.92
C ALA A 176 24.26 0.97 -13.63
N ARG A 177 24.64 0.81 -12.36
CA ARG A 177 25.95 0.27 -11.94
C ARG A 177 26.03 -1.26 -12.01
N CYS A 178 24.91 -1.93 -12.25
CA CYS A 178 24.87 -3.37 -12.41
C CYS A 178 25.15 -3.80 -13.85
N GLY A 179 25.01 -2.89 -14.84
CA GLY A 179 24.95 -3.29 -16.23
C GLY A 179 23.74 -4.16 -16.53
N THR A 180 23.91 -5.21 -17.32
CA THR A 180 22.86 -6.21 -17.58
C THR A 180 22.50 -6.97 -16.31
N ILE A 181 21.25 -6.90 -15.86
CA ILE A 181 20.78 -7.63 -14.66
C ILE A 181 20.74 -9.12 -14.97
N LYS A 182 21.32 -9.93 -14.09
CA LYS A 182 21.36 -11.41 -14.19
C LYS A 182 20.41 -12.07 -13.21
N ALA A 183 20.32 -11.55 -12.00
CA ALA A 183 19.45 -12.09 -10.96
C ALA A 183 19.13 -11.02 -9.90
N VAL A 184 18.00 -11.23 -9.23
CA VAL A 184 17.61 -10.46 -8.05
C VAL A 184 17.30 -11.43 -6.92
N GLN A 185 17.78 -11.10 -5.72
CA GLN A 185 17.45 -11.83 -4.50
C GLN A 185 16.87 -10.86 -3.48
N GLY A 186 15.89 -11.31 -2.72
CA GLY A 186 15.28 -10.49 -1.70
C GLY A 186 14.72 -11.28 -0.53
N THR A 187 14.76 -10.66 0.64
CA THR A 187 14.12 -11.19 1.86
C THR A 187 13.30 -10.12 2.53
N CYS A 188 12.18 -10.50 3.11
CA CYS A 188 11.38 -9.61 3.96
C CYS A 188 10.63 -10.37 5.03
N SER A 189 9.99 -9.64 5.94
CA SER A 189 9.03 -10.24 6.85
C SER A 189 7.79 -10.70 6.12
N SER A 190 7.29 -11.89 6.45
CA SER A 190 5.95 -12.33 6.13
C SER A 190 5.25 -12.77 7.42
N GLN A 191 3.99 -12.45 7.54
CA GLN A 191 3.20 -12.84 8.71
C GLN A 191 2.01 -13.71 8.33
N GLU A 192 1.39 -13.49 7.20
CA GLU A 192 0.21 -14.25 6.77
C GLU A 192 0.08 -14.23 5.24
N PHE A 193 -0.03 -15.41 4.65
CA PHE A 193 -0.48 -15.56 3.27
C PHE A 193 -2.00 -15.35 3.20
N PRO A 194 -2.54 -14.72 2.16
CA PRO A 194 -1.85 -14.11 1.02
C PRO A 194 -1.55 -12.62 1.19
N ALA A 195 -1.94 -12.00 2.30
CA ALA A 195 -2.01 -10.54 2.43
C ALA A 195 -0.69 -9.82 2.73
N HIS A 196 0.36 -10.52 3.16
CA HIS A 196 1.50 -9.90 3.85
C HIS A 196 2.86 -10.03 3.19
N PHE A 197 2.92 -10.33 1.91
CA PHE A 197 4.20 -10.39 1.22
C PHE A 197 4.63 -9.01 0.72
N HIS A 198 5.26 -8.25 1.58
CA HIS A 198 5.60 -6.86 1.33
C HIS A 198 6.59 -6.63 0.17
N ILE A 199 7.56 -7.52 0.01
CA ILE A 199 8.59 -7.37 -1.03
C ILE A 199 7.99 -7.46 -2.43
N GLN A 200 6.87 -8.14 -2.60
CA GLN A 200 6.09 -8.20 -3.84
C GLN A 200 5.62 -6.82 -4.32
N TRP A 201 5.43 -5.89 -3.40
CA TRP A 201 5.04 -4.52 -3.71
C TRP A 201 6.24 -3.60 -3.90
N PHE A 202 7.29 -3.83 -3.11
CA PHE A 202 8.52 -3.04 -3.14
C PHE A 202 9.33 -3.28 -4.41
N LEU A 203 9.52 -4.54 -4.79
CA LEU A 203 10.44 -4.91 -5.85
C LEU A 203 10.02 -4.37 -7.23
N PRO A 204 8.77 -4.53 -7.69
CA PRO A 204 8.32 -3.92 -8.95
C PRO A 204 8.38 -2.39 -8.93
N ARG A 205 8.25 -1.76 -7.76
CA ARG A 205 8.43 -0.31 -7.64
C ARG A 205 9.84 0.14 -7.99
N ALA A 206 10.85 -0.68 -7.64
CA ALA A 206 12.26 -0.41 -7.91
C ALA A 206 12.68 -0.82 -9.33
N LEU A 207 12.23 -2.00 -9.80
CA LEU A 207 12.70 -2.64 -11.02
C LEU A 207 11.79 -2.43 -12.23
N GLY A 208 10.54 -2.01 -12.04
CA GLY A 208 9.50 -1.93 -13.07
C GLY A 208 8.43 -3.00 -12.89
N TYR A 209 7.26 -2.77 -13.49
CA TYR A 209 6.08 -3.64 -13.33
C TYR A 209 5.90 -4.63 -14.48
N ASP A 210 6.92 -4.85 -15.32
CA ASP A 210 6.87 -5.77 -16.45
C ASP A 210 7.29 -7.19 -16.02
N VAL A 211 6.49 -7.76 -15.13
CA VAL A 211 6.60 -9.16 -14.69
C VAL A 211 5.75 -10.03 -15.59
N GLU A 212 6.34 -11.07 -16.18
CA GLU A 212 5.66 -12.01 -17.08
C GLU A 212 5.04 -13.19 -16.36
N GLN A 213 5.77 -13.74 -15.38
CA GLN A 213 5.35 -14.93 -14.66
C GLN A 213 5.66 -14.82 -13.17
N VAL A 214 4.85 -15.47 -12.35
CA VAL A 214 5.03 -15.57 -10.90
C VAL A 214 4.86 -17.01 -10.46
N GLY A 215 5.76 -17.51 -9.62
CA GLY A 215 5.64 -18.78 -8.90
C GLY A 215 5.69 -18.52 -7.40
N LEU A 216 4.82 -19.16 -6.61
CA LEU A 216 4.77 -18.96 -5.17
C LEU A 216 4.57 -20.30 -4.45
N ILE A 217 5.36 -20.53 -3.40
CA ILE A 217 5.28 -21.68 -2.51
C ILE A 217 5.27 -21.19 -1.06
N THR A 218 4.39 -21.76 -0.25
CA THR A 218 4.36 -21.55 1.20
C THR A 218 3.98 -22.86 1.90
N ASP A 219 4.33 -23.01 3.17
CA ASP A 219 4.07 -24.19 4.00
C ASP A 219 2.67 -24.19 4.61
N ASP A 220 2.12 -23.05 4.94
CA ASP A 220 0.79 -22.91 5.53
C ASP A 220 0.06 -21.71 4.91
N GLU A 221 -1.13 -21.95 4.40
CA GLU A 221 -1.99 -20.94 3.82
C GLU A 221 -2.54 -19.94 4.85
N ARG A 222 -2.49 -20.27 6.15
CA ARG A 222 -3.06 -19.46 7.22
C ARG A 222 -2.01 -18.69 8.02
N LYS A 223 -0.87 -19.32 8.23
CA LYS A 223 0.22 -18.77 9.02
C LYS A 223 1.53 -19.35 8.50
N SER A 224 1.98 -18.84 7.37
CA SER A 224 3.22 -19.32 6.76
C SER A 224 4.41 -19.08 7.68
N THR A 225 5.22 -20.10 7.90
CA THR A 225 6.53 -19.96 8.53
C THR A 225 7.58 -19.60 7.52
N TYR A 226 7.40 -19.99 6.27
CA TYR A 226 8.17 -19.46 5.15
C TYR A 226 7.28 -19.24 3.91
N LEU A 227 7.72 -18.34 3.06
CA LEU A 227 7.13 -18.08 1.75
C LEU A 227 8.27 -17.81 0.77
N GLN A 228 8.22 -18.49 -0.37
CA GLN A 228 9.14 -18.26 -1.48
C GLN A 228 8.33 -17.85 -2.71
N GLU A 229 8.70 -16.72 -3.30
CA GLU A 229 8.14 -16.25 -4.55
C GLU A 229 9.24 -16.06 -5.59
N THR A 230 8.95 -16.44 -6.83
CA THR A 230 9.83 -16.21 -7.98
C THR A 230 9.07 -15.40 -8.99
N MET A 231 9.67 -14.30 -9.45
CA MET A 231 9.13 -13.45 -10.51
C MET A 231 10.06 -13.46 -11.72
N LEU A 232 9.50 -13.68 -12.91
CA LEU A 232 10.20 -13.47 -14.19
C LEU A 232 9.90 -12.07 -14.69
N PHE A 233 10.89 -11.21 -14.68
CA PHE A 233 10.82 -9.88 -15.27
C PHE A 233 11.17 -9.96 -16.74
N ARG A 234 10.42 -9.26 -17.61
CA ARG A 234 10.68 -9.21 -19.05
C ARG A 234 12.04 -8.55 -19.37
N GLY A 235 12.47 -7.66 -18.50
CA GLY A 235 13.54 -6.73 -18.81
C GLY A 235 13.03 -5.54 -19.64
N SER A 236 13.55 -4.36 -19.33
CA SER A 236 13.24 -3.12 -20.05
C SER A 236 14.52 -2.54 -20.65
N ASP A 237 14.38 -1.65 -21.61
CA ASP A 237 15.50 -0.88 -22.21
C ASP A 237 16.65 -1.77 -22.72
N GLY A 238 16.31 -2.90 -23.38
CA GLY A 238 17.29 -3.83 -23.94
C GLY A 238 17.87 -4.84 -22.94
N GLN A 239 17.41 -4.83 -21.71
CA GLN A 239 17.75 -5.88 -20.73
C GLN A 239 17.10 -7.21 -21.11
N PRO A 240 17.83 -8.34 -21.05
CA PRO A 240 17.21 -9.66 -21.20
C PRO A 240 16.28 -9.96 -20.01
N PRO A 241 15.37 -10.93 -20.15
CA PRO A 241 14.58 -11.40 -19.02
C PRO A 241 15.47 -11.92 -17.88
N TYR A 242 15.05 -11.67 -16.64
CA TYR A 242 15.76 -12.12 -15.45
C TYR A 242 14.81 -12.56 -14.35
N LEU A 243 15.30 -13.41 -13.44
CA LEU A 243 14.54 -13.94 -12.31
C LEU A 243 14.84 -13.14 -11.04
N ALA A 244 13.78 -12.88 -10.29
CA ALA A 244 13.86 -12.42 -8.91
C ALA A 244 13.37 -13.55 -7.98
N ALA A 245 14.21 -13.99 -7.06
CA ALA A 245 13.88 -14.94 -6.02
C ALA A 245 13.69 -14.24 -4.68
N LEU A 246 12.50 -14.32 -4.13
CA LEU A 246 12.07 -13.62 -2.94
C LEU A 246 11.73 -14.63 -1.84
N GLN A 247 12.21 -14.37 -0.63
CA GLN A 247 11.93 -15.18 0.53
C GLN A 247 11.34 -14.34 1.65
N ALA A 248 10.39 -14.90 2.36
CA ALA A 248 9.85 -14.30 3.55
C ALA A 248 9.82 -15.31 4.69
N ALA A 249 10.27 -14.89 5.87
CA ALA A 249 10.24 -15.67 7.09
C ALA A 249 9.46 -14.95 8.16
N SER A 250 8.63 -15.68 8.91
CA SER A 250 7.86 -15.10 10.00
C SER A 250 8.77 -14.52 11.09
N GLY A 251 8.33 -13.41 11.69
CA GLY A 251 9.07 -12.76 12.80
C GLY A 251 10.23 -11.86 12.38
N SER A 252 10.62 -11.85 11.11
CA SER A 252 11.60 -10.91 10.59
C SER A 252 10.94 -9.56 10.29
N HIS A 253 11.62 -8.46 10.62
CA HIS A 253 11.21 -7.10 10.27
C HIS A 253 12.17 -6.43 9.30
N HIS A 254 12.97 -7.22 8.60
CA HIS A 254 13.97 -6.75 7.67
C HIS A 254 13.42 -6.75 6.25
N LEU A 255 13.88 -5.81 5.45
CA LEU A 255 13.83 -5.86 4.01
C LEU A 255 15.28 -5.86 3.50
N TYR A 256 15.65 -6.86 2.72
CA TYR A 256 16.92 -6.89 2.02
C TYR A 256 16.67 -7.23 0.56
N VAL A 257 17.29 -6.46 -0.35
CA VAL A 257 17.27 -6.72 -1.78
C VAL A 257 18.68 -6.59 -2.32
N GLN A 258 19.09 -7.56 -3.15
CA GLN A 258 20.33 -7.57 -3.90
C GLN A 258 20.03 -7.76 -5.38
N VAL A 259 20.56 -6.87 -6.21
CA VAL A 259 20.53 -6.95 -7.68
C VAL A 259 21.94 -7.29 -8.16
N ILE A 260 22.08 -8.39 -8.88
CA ILE A 260 23.32 -8.92 -9.42
C ILE A 260 23.33 -8.69 -10.93
N GLY A 261 24.32 -8.00 -11.43
CA GLY A 261 24.48 -7.73 -12.84
C GLY A 261 25.89 -8.03 -13.35
N GLU A 262 26.14 -7.85 -14.65
CA GLU A 262 27.42 -8.12 -15.32
C GLU A 262 28.54 -7.22 -14.81
N GLU A 263 28.23 -5.96 -14.50
CA GLU A 263 29.22 -4.96 -14.10
C GLU A 263 29.34 -4.78 -12.59
N GLY A 264 28.42 -5.38 -11.82
CA GLY A 264 28.47 -5.29 -10.37
C GLY A 264 27.20 -5.70 -9.67
N THR A 265 27.20 -5.50 -8.35
CA THR A 265 26.09 -5.82 -7.46
C THR A 265 25.68 -4.59 -6.68
N GLN A 266 24.39 -4.36 -6.58
CA GLN A 266 23.80 -3.33 -5.73
C GLN A 266 22.89 -3.97 -4.71
N SER A 267 22.93 -3.48 -3.48
CA SER A 267 22.03 -3.96 -2.43
C SER A 267 21.49 -2.81 -1.60
N ILE A 268 20.34 -3.04 -1.02
CA ILE A 268 19.75 -2.23 0.01
C ILE A 268 19.26 -3.13 1.15
N SER A 269 19.35 -2.62 2.36
CA SER A 269 18.74 -3.23 3.53
C SER A 269 17.99 -2.17 4.32
N MET A 270 16.94 -2.59 4.96
CA MET A 270 16.15 -1.77 5.84
C MET A 270 15.71 -2.60 7.05
N ASP A 271 16.09 -2.13 8.22
CA ASP A 271 15.64 -2.66 9.49
C ASP A 271 14.59 -1.73 10.09
N ARG A 272 13.55 -2.29 10.65
CA ARG A 272 12.60 -1.48 11.42
C ARG A 272 13.25 -1.03 12.70
N SER A 273 13.14 0.25 13.01
CA SER A 273 13.65 0.78 14.28
C SER A 273 12.87 0.18 15.47
N PRO A 274 13.56 -0.24 16.53
CA PRO A 274 12.91 -0.62 17.77
C PRO A 274 12.26 0.59 18.47
N ASN A 275 12.67 1.80 18.12
CA ASN A 275 12.06 3.02 18.61
C ASN A 275 10.77 3.29 17.85
N ARG A 276 9.64 3.14 18.53
CA ARG A 276 8.30 3.31 17.95
C ARG A 276 8.12 4.64 17.21
N ARG A 277 8.59 5.73 17.76
CA ARG A 277 8.44 7.06 17.15
C ARG A 277 9.26 7.21 15.88
N GLU A 278 10.47 6.68 15.87
CA GLU A 278 11.34 6.65 14.69
C GLU A 278 10.75 5.73 13.62
N GLU A 279 10.24 4.57 13.99
CA GLU A 279 9.56 3.65 13.11
C GLU A 279 8.34 4.31 12.43
N LEU A 280 7.48 4.96 13.21
CA LEU A 280 6.32 5.66 12.68
C LEU A 280 6.74 6.73 11.65
N TYR A 281 7.81 7.45 11.93
CA TYR A 281 8.29 8.50 11.06
C TYR A 281 8.96 7.97 9.79
N SER A 282 9.90 7.03 9.91
CA SER A 282 10.73 6.56 8.79
C SER A 282 10.03 5.52 7.91
N TYR A 283 9.16 4.71 8.48
CA TYR A 283 8.56 3.58 7.79
C TYR A 283 7.12 3.83 7.33
N PHE A 284 6.29 4.49 8.13
CA PHE A 284 4.87 4.66 7.84
C PHE A 284 4.47 6.07 7.37
N ALA A 285 5.13 7.11 7.86
CA ALA A 285 4.80 8.47 7.46
C ALA A 285 4.97 8.75 5.95
N PRO A 286 5.97 8.18 5.23
CA PRO A 286 6.08 8.38 3.78
C PRO A 286 4.82 7.98 3.00
N GLN A 287 4.15 6.89 3.39
CA GLN A 287 2.88 6.49 2.79
C GLN A 287 1.78 7.55 2.99
N LEU A 288 1.68 8.10 4.19
CA LEU A 288 0.69 9.15 4.48
C LEU A 288 0.97 10.45 3.74
N VAL A 289 2.24 10.77 3.46
CA VAL A 289 2.61 11.92 2.60
C VAL A 289 2.07 11.74 1.19
N ASP A 290 2.26 10.57 0.60
CA ASP A 290 1.76 10.29 -0.75
C ASP A 290 0.23 10.14 -0.78
N MET A 291 -0.37 9.64 0.32
CA MET A 291 -1.81 9.64 0.50
C MET A 291 -2.36 11.07 0.52
N GLN A 292 -1.75 11.99 1.28
CA GLN A 292 -2.15 13.40 1.29
C GLN A 292 -2.03 14.04 -0.10
N ARG A 293 -0.96 13.76 -0.85
CA ARG A 293 -0.79 14.24 -2.23
C ARG A 293 -1.89 13.73 -3.14
N THR A 294 -2.20 12.43 -3.06
CA THR A 294 -3.28 11.82 -3.85
C THR A 294 -4.63 12.46 -3.51
N PHE A 295 -4.92 12.67 -2.23
CA PHE A 295 -6.16 13.31 -1.79
C PHE A 295 -6.27 14.79 -2.24
N THR A 296 -5.17 15.42 -2.59
CA THR A 296 -5.13 16.76 -3.17
C THR A 296 -5.00 16.77 -4.70
N GLY A 297 -5.24 15.64 -5.36
CA GLY A 297 -5.27 15.52 -6.82
C GLY A 297 -3.92 15.25 -7.49
N GLN A 298 -2.90 14.84 -6.72
CA GLN A 298 -1.60 14.41 -7.25
C GLN A 298 -1.48 12.88 -7.13
N PRO A 299 -1.88 12.09 -8.14
CA PRO A 299 -1.93 10.65 -8.02
C PRO A 299 -0.54 10.05 -7.78
N PHE A 300 -0.45 9.12 -6.85
CA PHE A 300 0.80 8.39 -6.54
C PHE A 300 1.24 7.50 -7.71
N GLN A 301 0.27 6.92 -8.42
CA GLN A 301 0.50 6.00 -9.54
C GLN A 301 -0.71 5.97 -10.47
N PRO A 302 -0.52 5.64 -11.77
CA PRO A 302 -1.62 5.43 -12.69
C PRO A 302 -2.41 4.14 -12.37
N PHE A 303 -3.65 4.05 -12.85
CA PHE A 303 -4.57 2.95 -12.53
C PHE A 303 -4.12 1.59 -13.07
N ASP A 304 -3.44 1.58 -14.22
CA ASP A 304 -2.87 0.35 -14.78
C ASP A 304 -1.82 -0.28 -13.85
N ILE A 305 -1.08 0.51 -13.10
CA ILE A 305 -0.13 0.01 -12.08
C ILE A 305 -0.88 -0.65 -10.91
N ILE A 306 -2.01 -0.07 -10.47
CA ILE A 306 -2.84 -0.69 -9.43
C ILE A 306 -3.35 -2.07 -9.91
N ARG A 307 -3.81 -2.12 -11.16
CA ARG A 307 -4.26 -3.36 -11.80
C ARG A 307 -3.14 -4.39 -11.90
N LYS A 308 -1.96 -4.01 -12.42
CA LYS A 308 -0.78 -4.88 -12.52
C LYS A 308 -0.38 -5.45 -11.15
N LYS A 309 -0.35 -4.63 -10.11
CA LYS A 309 -0.06 -5.09 -8.74
C LYS A 309 -1.08 -6.12 -8.25
N THR A 310 -2.36 -5.91 -8.51
CA THR A 310 -3.39 -6.90 -8.19
C THR A 310 -3.19 -8.20 -8.97
N GLN A 311 -2.82 -8.11 -10.25
CA GLN A 311 -2.49 -9.30 -11.07
C GLN A 311 -1.30 -10.08 -10.49
N LEU A 312 -0.22 -9.41 -10.09
CA LEU A 312 0.95 -10.05 -9.49
C LEU A 312 0.58 -10.83 -8.23
N PHE A 313 -0.18 -10.19 -7.33
CA PHE A 313 -0.67 -10.84 -6.13
C PHE A 313 -1.54 -12.07 -6.43
N LEU A 314 -2.48 -11.94 -7.37
CA LEU A 314 -3.36 -13.04 -7.75
C LEU A 314 -2.62 -14.15 -8.49
N ALA A 315 -1.63 -13.83 -9.33
CA ALA A 315 -0.80 -14.83 -10.01
C ALA A 315 0.03 -15.63 -9.01
N GLY A 316 0.65 -15.02 -8.01
CA GLY A 316 1.32 -15.73 -6.92
C GLY A 316 0.36 -16.64 -6.15
N SER A 317 -0.80 -16.13 -5.78
CA SER A 317 -1.84 -16.92 -5.09
C SER A 317 -2.35 -18.07 -5.96
N TYR A 318 -2.57 -17.84 -7.25
CA TYR A 318 -3.03 -18.86 -8.21
C TYR A 318 -1.95 -19.93 -8.44
N SER A 319 -0.69 -19.53 -8.54
CA SER A 319 0.44 -20.44 -8.59
C SER A 319 0.44 -21.42 -7.41
N HIS A 320 0.33 -20.91 -6.18
CA HIS A 320 0.31 -21.76 -4.99
C HIS A 320 -0.93 -22.64 -4.90
N LEU A 321 -2.13 -22.03 -4.97
CA LEU A 321 -3.39 -22.71 -4.67
C LEU A 321 -3.89 -23.63 -5.80
N VAL A 322 -3.55 -23.34 -7.05
CA VAL A 322 -4.07 -24.04 -8.23
C VAL A 322 -2.97 -24.78 -8.99
N ARG A 323 -1.79 -24.17 -9.11
CA ARG A 323 -0.69 -24.68 -9.94
C ARG A 323 0.45 -25.31 -9.13
N LYS A 324 0.26 -25.54 -7.83
CA LYS A 324 1.20 -26.24 -6.93
C LYS A 324 2.62 -25.64 -6.94
N GLY A 325 2.69 -24.30 -7.01
CA GLY A 325 3.94 -23.55 -6.98
C GLY A 325 4.66 -23.38 -8.31
N THR A 326 4.11 -23.88 -9.41
CA THR A 326 4.70 -23.65 -10.74
C THR A 326 4.57 -22.19 -11.17
N MET A 327 5.49 -21.72 -12.00
CA MET A 327 5.41 -20.39 -12.62
C MET A 327 4.14 -20.25 -13.46
N VAL A 328 3.42 -19.16 -13.26
CA VAL A 328 2.15 -18.84 -13.93
C VAL A 328 2.30 -17.51 -14.67
N PRO A 329 1.95 -17.41 -15.94
CA PRO A 329 1.81 -16.14 -16.62
C PRO A 329 0.83 -15.24 -15.86
N VAL A 330 1.19 -13.96 -15.65
CA VAL A 330 0.36 -13.04 -14.84
C VAL A 330 -1.02 -12.80 -15.45
N ASP A 331 -1.17 -12.96 -16.76
CA ASP A 331 -2.42 -12.85 -17.52
C ASP A 331 -3.24 -14.15 -17.59
N GLU A 332 -2.70 -15.29 -17.12
CA GLU A 332 -3.43 -16.57 -17.07
C GLU A 332 -4.52 -16.58 -15.98
N VAL A 333 -4.41 -15.73 -14.98
CA VAL A 333 -5.37 -15.72 -13.86
C VAL A 333 -6.76 -15.30 -14.35
N PRO A 334 -7.80 -16.15 -14.19
CA PRO A 334 -9.12 -15.79 -14.62
C PRO A 334 -9.67 -14.57 -13.88
N LEU A 335 -10.38 -13.68 -14.56
CA LEU A 335 -10.90 -12.42 -14.01
C LEU A 335 -11.77 -12.63 -12.75
N ASP A 336 -12.49 -13.73 -12.69
CA ASP A 336 -13.40 -14.06 -11.58
C ASP A 336 -12.77 -15.00 -10.55
N TRP A 337 -11.51 -15.45 -10.76
CA TRP A 337 -10.85 -16.30 -9.80
C TRP A 337 -10.52 -15.50 -8.53
N SER A 338 -10.67 -16.17 -7.38
CA SER A 338 -10.36 -15.59 -6.07
C SER A 338 -9.64 -16.62 -5.21
N PRO A 339 -8.59 -16.26 -4.48
CA PRO A 339 -8.04 -17.12 -3.44
C PRO A 339 -9.10 -17.37 -2.38
N ARG A 340 -9.01 -18.52 -1.70
CA ARG A 340 -9.91 -18.82 -0.57
C ARG A 340 -9.73 -17.76 0.49
N HIS A 341 -10.84 -17.26 1.03
CA HIS A 341 -10.82 -16.34 2.13
C HIS A 341 -10.55 -17.08 3.44
N PHE A 342 -9.42 -16.80 4.09
CA PHE A 342 -8.96 -17.56 5.26
C PHE A 342 -9.66 -17.22 6.56
N LYS A 343 -10.36 -16.08 6.64
CA LYS A 343 -11.14 -15.68 7.81
C LYS A 343 -12.57 -15.33 7.39
N PRO A 344 -13.47 -16.35 7.25
CA PRO A 344 -14.88 -16.08 7.02
C PRO A 344 -15.49 -15.35 8.22
N GLY A 345 -16.39 -14.40 7.98
CA GLY A 345 -17.25 -13.84 9.02
C GLY A 345 -16.89 -12.47 9.58
N TRP A 346 -15.92 -11.75 9.00
CA TRP A 346 -15.63 -10.37 9.44
C TRP A 346 -16.59 -9.35 8.86
N ILE A 347 -17.05 -9.57 7.62
CA ILE A 347 -18.08 -8.78 6.97
C ILE A 347 -19.13 -9.76 6.46
N ASP A 348 -20.37 -9.63 6.94
CA ASP A 348 -21.49 -10.40 6.43
C ASP A 348 -21.86 -9.85 5.05
N GLU A 349 -21.96 -10.73 4.04
CA GLU A 349 -22.45 -10.37 2.71
C GLU A 349 -23.83 -9.70 2.74
N LYS A 350 -24.61 -9.93 3.80
CA LYS A 350 -25.89 -9.25 4.03
C LYS A 350 -25.76 -7.74 4.14
N LEU A 351 -24.58 -7.23 4.51
CA LEU A 351 -24.31 -5.79 4.54
C LEU A 351 -24.57 -5.11 3.18
N PHE A 352 -24.42 -5.86 2.08
CA PHE A 352 -24.55 -5.38 0.71
C PHE A 352 -25.86 -5.81 0.01
N LYS A 353 -26.72 -6.54 0.73
CA LYS A 353 -28.03 -6.96 0.20
C LYS A 353 -29.09 -5.98 0.69
N ASN A 354 -29.18 -4.84 0.03
CA ASN A 354 -30.34 -3.93 0.08
C ASN A 354 -31.11 -4.05 -1.21
#